data_f8f560b6b23e3559ca4f309c38a187d4
#
_entry.id   f8f560b6b23e3559ca4f309c38a187d4
#
_cell.length_a   1.000
_cell.length_b   1.000
_cell.length_c   1.000
_cell.angle_alpha   90.00
_cell.angle_beta   90.00
_cell.angle_gamma   90.00
#
_symmetry.space_group_name_H-M   'P 1'
#
loop_
_entity.id
_entity.type
_entity.pdbx_description
1 polymer ?
#
loop_
_entity_poly.entity_id
_entity_poly.type
_entity_poly.pdbx_seq_one_letter_code
_entity_poly.pdbx_strand_id
1 'polypeptide(L)'
;MLREQQYRRWLPTILLCLVALPASAQSFRVQCPPTTNLHPAVLPVGSQDPAYTAPAATGQTSTPTGVVNGAIKCQEISGGDGYATTADGNQTYMFSFGPLSGLGLIASGQPGTQIASEFNLPYNAPFLDLAATKPDPTYKPSLPLNMNGAITDPAEMMNVGVMNGNIPAPLIAINEDDEFFLTLSNVGMIMRPDLFEQHTVHFHGYPNASSYYDGVPDASIAINIGGSFTYYYLAPDAGTYFWHCHITPPEHLQMGMVGQLYVRPRQNRVPLNTNLYTALQTQQLDLRTACNVTADILCATPLPYVNTNFIQGTNGYTKYAYNDGDGSTRYDVELPIQIHGFDPNFHFVGMTFNPEGFADMKDKHFLLNGRSYPDTVAPAGQTTAASDGISRPSQPMSSTLTVKAGQRILLRISDLDVSEFQTLASLGIPMQVIALNARLLRDQAGNNLYYNTNSITLGGGESLDVILDTTGVAPGTYFLFTPQLDHLSNDAENFGGLMTEIVVQ
;
A
#
# COMPACT_ATOMS: atom_id res chain seq x y z
N MET A 1 10.17 -23.21 68.94
CA MET A 1 10.56 -23.92 67.68
C MET A 1 9.53 -23.80 66.54
N LEU A 2 8.23 -23.75 66.81
CA LEU A 2 7.21 -23.65 65.73
C LEU A 2 7.09 -22.26 65.09
N ARG A 3 7.45 -21.17 65.74
CA ARG A 3 7.40 -19.81 65.17
C ARG A 3 8.53 -19.47 64.23
N GLU A 4 9.72 -20.01 64.40
CA GLU A 4 10.84 -19.78 63.49
C GLU A 4 10.73 -20.50 62.12
N GLN A 5 10.03 -21.66 62.09
CA GLN A 5 9.81 -22.37 60.84
C GLN A 5 8.79 -21.69 59.92
N GLN A 6 7.86 -20.88 60.46
CA GLN A 6 6.93 -20.11 59.62
C GLN A 6 7.61 -18.95 58.91
N TYR A 7 8.52 -18.25 59.58
CA TYR A 7 9.24 -17.14 58.96
C TYR A 7 10.18 -17.58 57.82
N ARG A 8 10.78 -18.77 57.96
CA ARG A 8 11.66 -19.33 56.89
C ARG A 8 10.90 -19.78 55.63
N ARG A 9 9.59 -20.04 55.71
CA ARG A 9 8.77 -20.39 54.55
C ARG A 9 8.26 -19.18 53.77
N TRP A 10 8.15 -18.02 54.41
CA TRP A 10 7.69 -16.82 53.76
C TRP A 10 8.81 -16.00 53.12
N LEU A 11 10.03 -16.11 53.57
CA LEU A 11 11.16 -15.37 52.97
C LEU A 11 11.40 -15.71 51.48
N PRO A 12 11.41 -16.97 51.04
CA PRO A 12 11.58 -17.26 49.62
C PRO A 12 10.37 -16.86 48.77
N THR A 13 9.16 -16.85 49.34
CA THR A 13 7.95 -16.42 48.62
C THR A 13 7.93 -14.91 48.43
N ILE A 14 8.35 -14.15 49.44
CA ILE A 14 8.48 -12.69 49.35
C ILE A 14 9.64 -12.31 48.42
N LEU A 15 10.75 -13.06 48.44
CA LEU A 15 11.87 -12.83 47.53
C LEU A 15 11.50 -13.16 46.09
N LEU A 16 10.67 -14.18 45.85
CA LEU A 16 10.14 -14.50 44.49
C LEU A 16 9.19 -13.40 43.99
N CYS A 17 8.39 -12.80 44.85
CA CYS A 17 7.52 -11.67 44.49
C CYS A 17 8.31 -10.38 44.23
N LEU A 18 9.47 -10.19 44.84
CA LEU A 18 10.33 -9.02 44.64
C LEU A 18 11.21 -9.14 43.37
N VAL A 19 11.34 -10.33 42.81
CA VAL A 19 12.07 -10.62 41.54
C VAL A 19 11.09 -10.79 40.37
N ALA A 20 9.78 -10.70 40.58
CA ALA A 20 8.84 -10.50 39.50
C ALA A 20 9.11 -9.12 38.87
N LEU A 21 10.09 -9.08 37.97
CA LEU A 21 10.21 -7.98 37.02
C LEU A 21 8.79 -7.80 36.41
N PRO A 22 8.30 -6.57 36.34
CA PRO A 22 7.05 -6.33 35.64
C PRO A 22 7.22 -6.93 34.25
N ALA A 23 6.54 -8.01 33.96
CA ALA A 23 6.34 -8.44 32.59
C ALA A 23 5.56 -7.29 31.95
N SER A 24 6.24 -6.42 31.24
CA SER A 24 5.59 -5.44 30.39
C SER A 24 4.86 -6.25 29.33
N ALA A 25 3.59 -6.54 29.61
CA ALA A 25 2.69 -7.12 28.65
C ALA A 25 2.49 -6.07 27.57
N GLN A 26 2.79 -6.42 26.35
CA GLN A 26 2.61 -5.63 25.12
C GLN A 26 3.19 -4.21 25.19
N SER A 27 4.07 -3.91 24.31
CA SER A 27 4.61 -2.58 24.09
C SER A 27 4.60 -2.29 22.60
N PHE A 28 4.34 -1.07 22.22
CA PHE A 28 4.57 -0.60 20.86
C PHE A 28 6.06 -0.72 20.56
N ARG A 29 6.40 -1.50 19.54
CA ARG A 29 7.78 -1.70 19.12
C ARG A 29 7.91 -1.63 17.62
N VAL A 30 8.48 -0.55 17.16
CA VAL A 30 8.75 -0.30 15.74
C VAL A 30 10.14 -0.83 15.40
N GLN A 31 10.27 -1.47 14.24
CA GLN A 31 11.55 -2.03 13.80
C GLN A 31 11.84 -1.63 12.35
N CYS A 32 12.93 -0.93 12.18
CA CYS A 32 13.52 -0.64 10.87
C CYS A 32 15.05 -0.71 11.01
N PRO A 33 15.68 -1.85 10.72
CA PRO A 33 17.12 -1.97 10.88
C PRO A 33 17.84 -1.07 9.87
N PRO A 34 18.90 -0.36 10.27
CA PRO A 34 19.67 0.46 9.34
C PRO A 34 20.51 -0.37 8.35
N THR A 35 20.80 -1.60 8.69
CA THR A 35 21.55 -2.58 7.87
C THR A 35 21.05 -3.99 8.13
N THR A 36 21.21 -4.85 7.13
CA THR A 36 20.96 -6.29 7.22
C THR A 36 22.12 -7.06 6.57
N ASN A 37 22.05 -8.39 6.59
CA ASN A 37 23.01 -9.20 5.85
C ASN A 37 22.90 -9.04 4.33
N LEU A 38 21.70 -8.73 3.82
CA LEU A 38 21.45 -8.50 2.40
C LEU A 38 21.81 -7.06 1.99
N HIS A 39 21.59 -6.09 2.87
CA HIS A 39 21.90 -4.68 2.67
C HIS A 39 22.82 -4.18 3.80
N PRO A 40 24.14 -4.47 3.74
CA PRO A 40 25.07 -4.13 4.82
C PRO A 40 25.48 -2.67 4.88
N ALA A 41 25.11 -1.86 3.86
CA ALA A 41 25.46 -0.45 3.80
C ALA A 41 24.23 0.43 4.11
N VAL A 42 24.43 1.43 4.97
CA VAL A 42 23.43 2.45 5.25
C VAL A 42 23.37 3.42 4.07
N LEU A 43 22.20 3.57 3.47
CA LEU A 43 21.96 4.60 2.47
C LEU A 43 21.74 5.96 3.16
N PRO A 44 22.41 7.04 2.73
CA PRO A 44 22.15 8.38 3.25
C PRO A 44 20.71 8.85 2.99
N VAL A 45 20.23 9.77 3.81
CA VAL A 45 18.91 10.41 3.62
C VAL A 45 18.84 11.05 2.22
N GLY A 46 17.72 10.87 1.54
CA GLY A 46 17.51 11.35 0.15
C GLY A 46 18.14 10.48 -0.94
N SER A 47 18.73 9.34 -0.55
CA SER A 47 19.30 8.41 -1.54
C SER A 47 18.20 7.72 -2.35
N GLN A 48 18.54 7.39 -3.59
CA GLN A 48 17.81 6.46 -4.41
C GLN A 48 18.41 5.06 -4.23
N ASP A 49 17.63 4.04 -4.60
CA ASP A 49 18.14 2.67 -4.63
C ASP A 49 19.36 2.57 -5.57
N PRO A 50 20.32 1.70 -5.26
CA PRO A 50 21.50 1.53 -6.10
C PRO A 50 21.15 1.01 -7.49
N ALA A 51 21.97 1.34 -8.47
CA ALA A 51 21.85 0.78 -9.82
C ALA A 51 21.85 -0.77 -9.75
N TYR A 52 21.02 -1.41 -10.57
CA TYR A 52 20.99 -2.85 -10.64
C TYR A 52 22.31 -3.38 -11.22
N THR A 53 22.90 -4.33 -10.51
CA THR A 53 24.07 -5.08 -10.94
C THR A 53 23.69 -6.55 -10.99
N ALA A 54 23.81 -7.18 -12.14
CA ALA A 54 23.56 -8.60 -12.28
C ALA A 54 24.45 -9.40 -11.32
N PRO A 55 23.92 -10.47 -10.69
CA PRO A 55 24.72 -11.33 -9.83
C PRO A 55 25.90 -11.92 -10.64
N ALA A 56 27.04 -12.11 -9.97
CA ALA A 56 28.20 -12.75 -10.60
C ALA A 56 27.81 -14.17 -11.06
N ALA A 57 28.10 -14.50 -12.29
CA ALA A 57 27.72 -15.77 -12.95
C ALA A 57 28.32 -17.04 -12.29
N THR A 58 29.20 -16.89 -11.32
CA THR A 58 29.92 -18.00 -10.68
C THR A 58 29.70 -17.99 -9.18
N GLY A 59 29.08 -19.05 -8.66
CA GLY A 59 29.14 -19.39 -7.23
C GLY A 59 27.96 -18.97 -6.38
N GLN A 60 26.82 -18.63 -6.93
CA GLN A 60 25.61 -18.46 -6.13
C GLN A 60 25.12 -19.83 -5.63
N THR A 61 25.29 -20.06 -4.36
CA THR A 61 24.69 -21.20 -3.68
C THR A 61 23.21 -20.93 -3.42
N SER A 62 22.42 -21.97 -3.17
CA SER A 62 21.00 -21.89 -2.81
C SER A 62 20.71 -21.07 -1.53
N THR A 63 21.74 -20.60 -0.85
CA THR A 63 21.61 -19.73 0.33
C THR A 63 22.01 -18.32 -0.07
N PRO A 64 21.19 -17.30 0.19
CA PRO A 64 21.53 -15.91 -0.10
C PRO A 64 22.70 -15.48 0.80
N THR A 65 23.91 -15.56 0.29
CA THR A 65 25.14 -15.16 1.02
C THR A 65 25.71 -13.84 0.50
N GLY A 66 25.06 -13.24 -0.48
CA GLY A 66 25.55 -12.03 -1.15
C GLY A 66 24.67 -10.80 -0.90
N VAL A 67 25.28 -9.63 -1.11
CA VAL A 67 24.58 -8.34 -1.10
C VAL A 67 23.57 -8.31 -2.24
N VAL A 68 22.37 -7.82 -1.95
CA VAL A 68 21.28 -7.63 -2.92
C VAL A 68 21.24 -6.17 -3.37
N ASN A 69 20.84 -5.94 -4.60
CA ASN A 69 20.77 -4.59 -5.19
C ASN A 69 19.46 -3.87 -4.84
N GLY A 70 19.18 -3.64 -3.64
CA GLY A 70 18.00 -2.92 -3.18
C GLY A 70 18.34 -2.03 -2.01
N ALA A 71 17.34 -1.68 -1.27
CA ALA A 71 17.43 -0.90 -0.07
C ALA A 71 16.60 -1.51 1.05
N ILE A 72 16.84 -1.08 2.27
CA ILE A 72 15.92 -1.33 3.38
C ILE A 72 14.86 -0.23 3.35
N LYS A 73 13.60 -0.63 3.17
CA LYS A 73 12.43 0.23 3.16
C LYS A 73 11.55 -0.06 4.38
N CYS A 74 11.00 0.98 4.95
CA CYS A 74 10.15 0.85 6.13
C CYS A 74 8.91 1.73 6.01
N GLN A 75 7.85 1.29 6.67
CA GLN A 75 6.63 2.08 6.88
C GLN A 75 6.00 1.66 8.20
N GLU A 76 5.39 2.59 8.90
CA GLU A 76 4.60 2.33 10.09
C GLU A 76 3.18 2.82 9.91
N ILE A 77 2.22 1.98 10.33
CA ILE A 77 0.79 2.23 10.27
C ILE A 77 0.13 1.92 11.61
N SER A 78 -0.95 2.63 11.92
CA SER A 78 -1.85 2.28 13.01
C SER A 78 -3.01 1.42 12.50
N GLY A 79 -3.56 0.57 13.38
CA GLY A 79 -4.90 0.01 13.21
C GLY A 79 -5.82 0.71 14.22
N GLY A 80 -6.88 1.36 13.74
CA GLY A 80 -7.80 2.11 14.58
C GLY A 80 -8.97 2.66 13.80
N ASP A 81 -9.84 3.42 14.46
CA ASP A 81 -11.02 3.99 13.84
C ASP A 81 -10.77 5.37 13.19
N GLY A 82 -11.78 5.89 12.50
CA GLY A 82 -11.75 7.16 11.81
C GLY A 82 -13.06 7.47 11.09
N TYR A 83 -13.02 8.48 10.23
CA TYR A 83 -14.13 8.85 9.36
C TYR A 83 -13.66 9.10 7.94
N ALA A 84 -14.38 8.55 6.96
CA ALA A 84 -14.27 8.95 5.57
C ALA A 84 -15.26 10.08 5.28
N THR A 85 -14.80 11.12 4.57
CA THR A 85 -15.67 12.18 4.06
C THR A 85 -15.85 11.99 2.57
N THR A 86 -17.06 11.71 2.14
CA THR A 86 -17.42 11.52 0.73
C THR A 86 -17.74 12.85 0.04
N ALA A 87 -17.73 12.89 -1.29
CA ALA A 87 -17.90 14.12 -2.06
C ALA A 87 -19.26 14.82 -1.83
N ASP A 88 -20.27 14.06 -1.43
CA ASP A 88 -21.59 14.56 -1.01
C ASP A 88 -21.57 15.22 0.38
N GLY A 89 -20.42 15.27 1.05
CA GLY A 89 -20.23 15.83 2.38
C GLY A 89 -20.63 14.92 3.54
N ASN A 90 -21.06 13.70 3.25
CA ASN A 90 -21.35 12.73 4.30
C ASN A 90 -20.07 12.25 4.99
N GLN A 91 -20.21 11.97 6.29
CA GLN A 91 -19.14 11.37 7.08
C GLN A 91 -19.54 9.98 7.50
N THR A 92 -18.77 9.00 7.04
CA THR A 92 -19.00 7.60 7.34
C THR A 92 -17.95 7.10 8.31
N TYR A 93 -18.41 6.50 9.41
CA TYR A 93 -17.51 5.85 10.37
C TYR A 93 -16.82 4.66 9.70
N MET A 94 -15.56 4.47 10.06
CA MET A 94 -14.76 3.34 9.61
C MET A 94 -13.77 2.92 10.68
N PHE A 95 -13.23 1.74 10.58
CA PHE A 95 -11.96 1.41 11.19
C PHE A 95 -11.00 0.90 10.11
N SER A 96 -9.77 1.38 10.15
CA SER A 96 -8.84 1.25 9.03
C SER A 96 -7.40 1.39 9.51
N PHE A 97 -6.49 1.46 8.54
CA PHE A 97 -5.09 1.73 8.79
C PHE A 97 -4.78 3.21 8.58
N GLY A 98 -4.12 3.82 9.57
CA GLY A 98 -3.66 5.20 9.50
C GLY A 98 -2.14 5.32 9.42
N PRO A 99 -1.57 6.46 9.03
CA PRO A 99 -0.13 6.67 8.96
C PRO A 99 0.48 6.94 10.34
N LEU A 100 1.62 6.29 10.64
CA LEU A 100 2.49 6.59 11.77
C LEU A 100 3.93 6.91 11.33
N SER A 101 4.21 6.83 10.02
CA SER A 101 5.46 7.30 9.41
C SER A 101 5.17 7.91 8.04
N GLY A 102 6.10 8.70 7.51
CA GLY A 102 5.97 9.32 6.20
C GLY A 102 4.75 10.25 6.06
N LEU A 103 4.30 10.87 7.14
CA LEU A 103 3.04 11.63 7.20
C LEU A 103 3.00 12.76 6.15
N GLY A 104 4.12 13.45 5.94
CA GLY A 104 4.22 14.52 4.95
C GLY A 104 4.07 14.03 3.51
N LEU A 105 4.63 12.86 3.21
CA LEU A 105 4.48 12.21 1.91
C LEU A 105 3.02 11.81 1.68
N ILE A 106 2.42 11.13 2.64
CA ILE A 106 1.03 10.66 2.56
C ILE A 106 0.07 11.84 2.42
N ALA A 107 0.23 12.88 3.22
CA ALA A 107 -0.62 14.07 3.13
C ALA A 107 -0.51 14.80 1.78
N SER A 108 0.61 14.62 1.06
CA SER A 108 0.80 15.11 -0.31
C SER A 108 0.37 14.11 -1.40
N GLY A 109 -0.29 12.99 -1.01
CA GLY A 109 -0.77 11.95 -1.92
C GLY A 109 0.35 11.02 -2.44
N GLN A 110 1.49 10.98 -1.76
CA GLN A 110 2.62 10.13 -2.12
C GLN A 110 2.65 8.85 -1.28
N PRO A 111 3.35 7.80 -1.73
CA PRO A 111 3.58 6.61 -0.91
C PRO A 111 4.26 6.95 0.42
N GLY A 112 3.83 6.27 1.49
CA GLY A 112 4.39 6.46 2.84
C GLY A 112 5.71 5.74 3.09
N THR A 113 6.18 4.95 2.13
CA THR A 113 7.37 4.12 2.26
C THR A 113 8.66 4.94 2.22
N GLN A 114 9.53 4.74 3.19
CA GLN A 114 10.78 5.49 3.33
C GLN A 114 11.99 4.54 3.40
N ILE A 115 13.18 5.00 2.98
CA ILE A 115 14.43 4.29 3.26
C ILE A 115 14.72 4.32 4.76
N ALA A 116 15.45 3.33 5.25
CA ALA A 116 15.71 3.16 6.68
C ALA A 116 16.33 4.40 7.35
N SER A 117 17.19 5.13 6.65
CA SER A 117 17.82 6.35 7.17
C SER A 117 16.83 7.51 7.35
N GLU A 118 15.79 7.61 6.52
CA GLU A 118 14.71 8.60 6.68
C GLU A 118 13.71 8.17 7.74
N PHE A 119 13.32 6.91 7.72
CA PHE A 119 12.39 6.33 8.70
C PHE A 119 12.91 6.47 10.14
N ASN A 120 14.21 6.26 10.34
CA ASN A 120 14.85 6.35 11.67
C ASN A 120 15.24 7.77 12.09
N LEU A 121 14.90 8.81 11.32
CA LEU A 121 15.03 10.17 11.81
C LEU A 121 14.09 10.41 12.99
N PRO A 122 14.45 11.32 13.92
CA PRO A 122 13.51 11.73 14.94
C PRO A 122 12.23 12.26 14.31
N TYR A 123 11.10 11.79 14.79
CA TYR A 123 9.81 12.33 14.39
C TYR A 123 9.79 13.82 14.72
N ASN A 124 9.63 14.63 13.70
CA ASN A 124 9.65 16.07 13.83
C ASN A 124 8.36 16.63 13.23
N ALA A 125 7.28 16.52 13.99
CA ALA A 125 6.00 17.07 13.58
C ALA A 125 5.77 18.45 14.18
N PRO A 126 5.47 19.45 13.36
CA PRO A 126 4.84 20.66 13.82
C PRO A 126 3.34 20.43 14.19
N PHE A 127 2.85 19.19 14.13
CA PHE A 127 1.44 18.83 14.27
C PHE A 127 0.90 18.92 15.67
N LEU A 128 1.72 18.78 16.65
CA LEU A 128 1.29 18.67 18.02
C LEU A 128 1.87 19.81 18.82
N ASP A 129 1.26 20.97 18.68
CA ASP A 129 1.12 21.81 19.84
C ASP A 129 0.18 21.07 20.80
N LEU A 130 0.74 20.17 21.61
CA LEU A 130 0.04 19.43 22.67
C LEU A 130 -0.65 20.35 23.67
N ALA A 131 -0.36 21.66 23.63
CA ALA A 131 -1.08 22.70 24.36
C ALA A 131 -2.36 23.14 23.63
N ALA A 132 -2.51 22.87 22.36
CA ALA A 132 -3.74 23.16 21.62
C ALA A 132 -4.74 22.02 21.81
N THR A 133 -5.54 22.14 22.84
CA THR A 133 -6.64 21.21 23.19
C THR A 133 -7.78 21.12 22.14
N LYS A 134 -7.56 21.61 20.93
CA LYS A 134 -8.50 21.51 19.79
C LYS A 134 -7.73 21.39 18.49
N PRO A 135 -8.20 20.55 17.54
CA PRO A 135 -7.72 20.60 16.17
C PRO A 135 -7.84 22.05 15.69
N ASP A 136 -6.75 22.61 15.17
CA ASP A 136 -6.78 23.95 14.57
C ASP A 136 -7.64 23.90 13.31
N PRO A 137 -8.84 24.50 13.28
CA PRO A 137 -9.69 24.51 12.09
C PRO A 137 -9.10 25.34 10.95
N THR A 138 -8.03 26.09 11.19
CA THR A 138 -7.30 26.84 10.17
C THR A 138 -6.11 26.05 9.61
N TYR A 139 -5.88 24.83 10.10
CA TYR A 139 -4.84 23.97 9.63
C TYR A 139 -5.01 23.69 8.14
N LYS A 140 -4.22 24.38 7.36
CA LYS A 140 -4.01 24.03 5.96
C LYS A 140 -2.82 23.08 5.93
N PRO A 141 -2.96 21.93 5.28
CA PRO A 141 -1.83 21.02 5.08
C PRO A 141 -0.81 21.57 4.07
N SER A 142 -0.36 22.79 4.27
CA SER A 142 0.91 23.27 3.73
C SER A 142 2.01 22.67 4.60
N LEU A 143 2.04 21.35 4.65
CA LEU A 143 3.02 20.62 5.42
C LEU A 143 4.41 20.93 4.88
N PRO A 144 5.37 21.29 5.73
CA PRO A 144 6.75 21.19 5.31
C PRO A 144 6.97 19.74 4.91
N LEU A 145 7.54 19.52 3.72
CA LEU A 145 7.91 18.22 3.15
C LEU A 145 8.84 17.37 4.04
N ASN A 146 9.06 17.78 5.27
CA ASN A 146 10.07 17.29 6.20
C ASN A 146 9.48 16.54 7.40
N MET A 147 8.24 16.06 7.34
CA MET A 147 7.72 15.15 8.36
C MET A 147 8.21 13.72 8.08
N ASN A 148 9.52 13.57 8.16
CA ASN A 148 10.20 12.30 8.07
C ASN A 148 10.28 11.67 9.47
N GLY A 149 10.53 10.39 9.48
CA GLY A 149 10.64 9.62 10.71
C GLY A 149 9.37 8.87 11.07
N ALA A 150 9.56 7.85 11.89
CA ALA A 150 8.48 7.07 12.46
C ALA A 150 8.15 7.54 13.87
N ILE A 151 6.91 7.37 14.27
CA ILE A 151 6.45 7.65 15.62
C ILE A 151 6.74 6.44 16.49
N THR A 152 7.76 6.51 17.33
CA THR A 152 8.18 5.40 18.19
C THR A 152 7.78 5.55 19.65
N ASP A 153 7.35 6.74 20.04
CA ASP A 153 6.83 6.99 21.40
C ASP A 153 5.37 6.55 21.49
N PRO A 154 5.00 5.69 22.46
CA PRO A 154 3.63 5.20 22.60
C PRO A 154 2.57 6.28 22.79
N ALA A 155 2.89 7.37 23.48
CA ALA A 155 1.95 8.48 23.67
C ALA A 155 1.69 9.22 22.35
N GLU A 156 2.73 9.44 21.56
CA GLU A 156 2.60 10.02 20.22
C GLU A 156 1.85 9.11 19.26
N MET A 157 2.07 7.78 19.31
CA MET A 157 1.30 6.82 18.52
C MET A 157 -0.20 6.91 18.80
N MET A 158 -0.56 7.04 20.08
CA MET A 158 -1.95 7.22 20.49
C MET A 158 -2.50 8.59 20.04
N ASN A 159 -1.70 9.65 20.12
CA ASN A 159 -2.13 10.98 19.71
C ASN A 159 -2.35 11.10 18.20
N VAL A 160 -1.51 10.45 17.39
CA VAL A 160 -1.56 10.53 15.93
C VAL A 160 -2.42 9.42 15.33
N GLY A 161 -2.34 8.19 15.84
CA GLY A 161 -2.98 7.02 15.25
C GLY A 161 -4.46 6.87 15.56
N VAL A 162 -4.89 7.42 16.72
CA VAL A 162 -6.29 7.34 17.14
C VAL A 162 -7.15 8.27 16.27
N MET A 163 -8.29 7.78 15.79
CA MET A 163 -9.21 8.48 14.89
C MET A 163 -8.57 8.98 13.58
N ASN A 164 -7.49 8.33 13.14
CA ASN A 164 -6.74 8.69 11.93
C ASN A 164 -6.73 7.56 10.87
N GLY A 165 -7.71 6.68 10.90
CA GLY A 165 -7.88 5.66 9.87
C GLY A 165 -8.10 6.31 8.50
N ASN A 166 -7.46 5.77 7.47
CA ASN A 166 -7.59 6.20 6.07
C ASN A 166 -8.13 5.06 5.20
N ILE A 167 -8.82 5.41 4.16
CA ILE A 167 -9.18 4.48 3.10
C ILE A 167 -8.83 5.10 1.73
N PRO A 168 -8.08 4.39 0.91
CA PRO A 168 -7.30 3.21 1.29
C PRO A 168 -6.25 3.54 2.36
N ALA A 169 -5.70 2.49 2.97
CA ALA A 169 -4.53 2.61 3.84
C ALA A 169 -3.36 3.30 3.12
N PRO A 170 -2.39 3.85 3.84
CA PRO A 170 -1.24 4.51 3.24
C PRO A 170 -0.55 3.64 2.20
N LEU A 171 -0.41 4.16 0.97
CA LEU A 171 0.16 3.46 -0.17
C LEU A 171 1.59 3.00 0.10
N ILE A 172 1.90 1.77 -0.29
CA ILE A 172 3.23 1.19 -0.21
C ILE A 172 3.84 1.10 -1.61
N ALA A 173 5.04 1.64 -1.78
CA ALA A 173 5.81 1.57 -3.03
C ALA A 173 7.25 1.16 -2.76
N ILE A 174 7.63 -0.01 -3.28
CA ILE A 174 8.98 -0.56 -3.13
C ILE A 174 9.52 -1.00 -4.50
N ASN A 175 10.80 -1.37 -4.53
CA ASN A 175 11.43 -1.92 -5.73
C ASN A 175 11.77 -3.39 -5.49
N GLU A 176 11.93 -4.15 -6.56
CA GLU A 176 12.50 -5.49 -6.42
C GLU A 176 13.86 -5.43 -5.71
N ASP A 177 14.17 -6.45 -4.95
CA ASP A 177 15.33 -6.58 -4.07
C ASP A 177 15.30 -5.72 -2.79
N ASP A 178 14.29 -4.87 -2.59
CA ASP A 178 14.13 -4.18 -1.32
C ASP A 178 13.77 -5.17 -0.20
N GLU A 179 14.37 -4.98 0.96
CA GLU A 179 13.86 -5.55 2.20
C GLU A 179 12.86 -4.57 2.80
N PHE A 180 11.62 -5.01 2.94
CA PHE A 180 10.55 -4.17 3.44
C PHE A 180 10.11 -4.57 4.85
N PHE A 181 10.09 -3.59 5.75
CA PHE A 181 9.66 -3.72 7.13
C PHE A 181 8.41 -2.86 7.34
N LEU A 182 7.25 -3.50 7.49
CA LEU A 182 6.00 -2.83 7.82
C LEU A 182 5.64 -3.07 9.28
N THR A 183 5.59 -2.03 10.08
CA THR A 183 5.09 -2.13 11.46
C THR A 183 3.62 -1.72 11.52
N LEU A 184 2.78 -2.61 12.03
CA LEU A 184 1.41 -2.31 12.42
C LEU A 184 1.34 -2.16 13.94
N SER A 185 0.83 -1.00 14.40
CA SER A 185 0.57 -0.69 15.80
C SER A 185 -0.94 -0.57 16.02
N ASN A 186 -1.53 -1.47 16.81
CA ASN A 186 -2.96 -1.43 17.09
C ASN A 186 -3.25 -0.43 18.21
N VAL A 187 -3.81 0.72 17.85
CA VAL A 187 -4.14 1.81 18.79
C VAL A 187 -5.55 1.69 19.37
N GLY A 188 -6.30 0.67 18.95
CA GLY A 188 -7.68 0.45 19.38
C GLY A 188 -8.69 1.40 18.75
N MET A 189 -9.95 1.26 19.14
CA MET A 189 -11.07 2.02 18.59
C MET A 189 -11.72 2.87 19.67
N ILE A 190 -11.74 4.19 19.47
CA ILE A 190 -12.35 5.12 20.45
C ILE A 190 -13.87 5.10 20.38
N MET A 191 -14.44 5.02 19.15
CA MET A 191 -15.89 5.00 18.98
C MET A 191 -16.52 3.68 19.38
N ARG A 192 -15.72 2.62 19.41
CA ARG A 192 -16.15 1.27 19.79
C ARG A 192 -15.19 0.67 20.84
N PRO A 193 -15.10 1.27 22.02
CA PRO A 193 -14.20 0.80 23.09
C PRO A 193 -14.61 -0.56 23.66
N ASP A 194 -15.78 -1.06 23.32
CA ASP A 194 -16.30 -2.39 23.62
C ASP A 194 -15.71 -3.48 22.68
N LEU A 195 -15.16 -3.10 21.53
CA LEU A 195 -14.51 -4.03 20.60
C LEU A 195 -13.02 -4.17 20.94
N PHE A 196 -12.61 -5.40 21.19
CA PHE A 196 -11.20 -5.76 21.41
C PHE A 196 -10.58 -6.29 20.12
N GLU A 197 -10.76 -5.55 19.03
CA GLU A 197 -10.37 -5.99 17.70
C GLU A 197 -8.87 -6.16 17.58
N GLN A 198 -8.48 -7.35 17.16
CA GLN A 198 -7.14 -7.62 16.69
C GLN A 198 -7.03 -7.19 15.24
N HIS A 199 -5.82 -6.86 14.82
CA HIS A 199 -5.55 -6.56 13.42
C HIS A 199 -4.34 -7.34 12.92
N THR A 200 -4.32 -7.57 11.62
CA THR A 200 -3.18 -8.16 10.90
C THR A 200 -2.94 -7.40 9.62
N VAL A 201 -1.82 -7.66 8.94
CA VAL A 201 -1.62 -7.28 7.54
C VAL A 201 -1.33 -8.55 6.75
N HIS A 202 -2.23 -8.86 5.83
CA HIS A 202 -2.07 -9.91 4.84
C HIS A 202 -1.78 -9.30 3.47
N PHE A 203 -0.59 -9.63 2.90
CA PHE A 203 -0.20 -9.21 1.56
C PHE A 203 -0.74 -10.24 0.57
N HIS A 204 -1.84 -9.90 -0.06
CA HIS A 204 -2.57 -10.82 -0.93
C HIS A 204 -1.82 -11.11 -2.23
N GLY A 205 -1.62 -12.40 -2.53
CA GLY A 205 -0.92 -12.82 -3.74
C GLY A 205 0.56 -12.47 -3.80
N TYR A 206 1.14 -11.98 -2.72
CA TYR A 206 2.54 -11.62 -2.68
C TYR A 206 3.43 -12.86 -2.60
N PRO A 207 4.37 -13.07 -3.53
CA PRO A 207 4.98 -14.38 -3.75
C PRO A 207 5.97 -14.82 -2.68
N ASN A 208 6.37 -13.95 -1.76
CA ASN A 208 7.48 -14.21 -0.83
C ASN A 208 7.09 -14.07 0.65
N ALA A 209 5.81 -14.00 0.98
CA ALA A 209 5.37 -13.98 2.36
C ALA A 209 5.62 -15.35 3.01
N SER A 210 6.34 -15.38 4.13
CA SER A 210 6.39 -16.58 4.97
C SER A 210 5.09 -16.69 5.77
N SER A 211 4.72 -17.90 6.18
CA SER A 211 3.53 -18.12 7.00
C SER A 211 3.51 -17.27 8.28
N TYR A 212 4.67 -17.01 8.87
CA TYR A 212 4.79 -16.17 10.06
C TYR A 212 4.47 -14.69 9.80
N TYR A 213 4.81 -14.18 8.60
CA TYR A 213 4.55 -12.81 8.17
C TYR A 213 3.36 -12.68 7.22
N ASP A 214 2.58 -13.75 7.06
CA ASP A 214 1.48 -13.79 6.09
C ASP A 214 0.25 -12.99 6.54
N GLY A 215 0.09 -12.76 7.84
CA GLY A 215 -1.05 -12.03 8.41
C GLY A 215 -2.33 -12.86 8.55
N VAL A 216 -2.34 -14.12 8.10
CA VAL A 216 -3.44 -15.05 8.34
C VAL A 216 -3.35 -15.57 9.78
N PRO A 217 -4.36 -15.38 10.64
CA PRO A 217 -4.27 -15.65 12.08
C PRO A 217 -3.87 -17.06 12.47
N ASP A 218 -4.15 -18.05 11.63
CA ASP A 218 -3.82 -19.46 11.89
C ASP A 218 -2.31 -19.74 11.93
N ALA A 219 -1.52 -18.90 11.30
CA ALA A 219 -0.06 -19.09 11.20
C ALA A 219 0.75 -17.80 11.48
N SER A 220 0.09 -16.67 11.63
CA SER A 220 0.70 -15.36 11.85
C SER A 220 0.18 -14.72 13.13
N ILE A 221 0.78 -13.61 13.52
CA ILE A 221 0.44 -12.92 14.77
C ILE A 221 -0.76 -12.00 14.54
N ALA A 222 -1.82 -12.19 15.32
CA ALA A 222 -2.89 -11.22 15.49
C ALA A 222 -2.51 -10.19 16.56
N ILE A 223 -2.55 -8.91 16.20
CA ILE A 223 -2.01 -7.81 17.00
C ILE A 223 -3.11 -7.22 17.87
N ASN A 224 -3.01 -7.42 19.18
CA ASN A 224 -3.94 -6.86 20.16
C ASN A 224 -3.75 -5.35 20.33
N ILE A 225 -4.77 -4.67 20.87
CA ILE A 225 -4.70 -3.26 21.25
C ILE A 225 -3.48 -3.02 22.17
N GLY A 226 -2.72 -1.99 21.87
CA GLY A 226 -1.47 -1.64 22.57
C GLY A 226 -0.27 -2.49 22.16
N GLY A 227 -0.40 -3.32 21.12
CA GLY A 227 0.68 -4.12 20.56
C GLY A 227 1.12 -3.63 19.18
N SER A 228 2.38 -3.95 18.85
CA SER A 228 2.93 -3.76 17.51
C SER A 228 3.58 -5.03 17.01
N PHE A 229 3.54 -5.22 15.70
CA PHE A 229 4.26 -6.29 15.03
C PHE A 229 4.87 -5.76 13.74
N THR A 230 6.11 -6.15 13.46
CA THR A 230 6.80 -5.77 12.23
C THR A 230 6.84 -6.97 11.29
N TYR A 231 6.17 -6.83 10.17
CA TYR A 231 6.21 -7.75 9.04
C TYR A 231 7.48 -7.52 8.23
N TYR A 232 8.05 -8.60 7.71
CA TYR A 232 9.24 -8.58 6.89
C TYR A 232 9.00 -9.25 5.54
N TYR A 233 9.41 -8.57 4.48
CA TYR A 233 9.37 -9.08 3.10
C TYR A 233 10.64 -8.74 2.37
N LEU A 234 11.12 -9.67 1.55
CA LEU A 234 12.05 -9.40 0.47
C LEU A 234 11.24 -9.35 -0.82
N ALA A 235 11.29 -8.23 -1.55
CA ALA A 235 10.49 -8.01 -2.75
C ALA A 235 11.11 -8.72 -3.97
N PRO A 236 10.62 -9.90 -4.42
CA PRO A 236 11.24 -10.67 -5.49
C PRO A 236 10.73 -10.31 -6.88
N ASP A 237 9.45 -9.92 -7.00
CA ASP A 237 8.76 -9.74 -8.27
C ASP A 237 8.07 -8.39 -8.36
N ALA A 238 8.17 -7.76 -9.54
CA ALA A 238 7.44 -6.55 -9.87
C ALA A 238 5.95 -6.81 -10.08
N GLY A 239 5.12 -5.82 -9.76
CA GLY A 239 3.68 -5.87 -10.02
C GLY A 239 2.88 -5.00 -9.09
N THR A 240 1.57 -4.99 -9.32
CA THR A 240 0.59 -4.34 -8.47
C THR A 240 -0.11 -5.38 -7.61
N TYR A 241 0.00 -5.20 -6.31
CA TYR A 241 -0.56 -6.05 -5.28
C TYR A 241 -1.47 -5.22 -4.39
N PHE A 242 -2.17 -5.89 -3.49
CA PHE A 242 -2.95 -5.26 -2.44
C PHE A 242 -2.74 -6.01 -1.12
N TRP A 243 -3.16 -5.41 -0.04
CA TRP A 243 -3.05 -5.97 1.29
C TRP A 243 -4.23 -5.53 2.16
N HIS A 244 -4.55 -6.32 3.16
CA HIS A 244 -5.72 -6.10 3.99
C HIS A 244 -5.57 -6.77 5.36
N CYS A 245 -6.46 -6.41 6.29
CA CYS A 245 -6.61 -7.16 7.53
C CYS A 245 -7.24 -8.52 7.26
N HIS A 246 -6.76 -9.56 7.93
CA HIS A 246 -7.29 -10.92 7.81
C HIS A 246 -8.03 -11.41 9.08
N ILE A 247 -8.36 -10.48 9.97
CA ILE A 247 -9.33 -10.72 11.05
C ILE A 247 -10.70 -10.38 10.50
N THR A 248 -11.66 -11.31 10.60
CA THR A 248 -13.03 -11.17 10.08
C THR A 248 -13.07 -10.40 8.73
N PRO A 249 -12.44 -10.93 7.66
CA PRO A 249 -12.17 -10.14 6.45
C PRO A 249 -13.40 -9.43 5.87
N PRO A 250 -14.61 -10.03 5.78
CA PRO A 250 -15.77 -9.32 5.20
C PRO A 250 -16.07 -8.00 5.92
N GLU A 251 -15.99 -7.98 7.25
CA GLU A 251 -16.22 -6.78 8.04
C GLU A 251 -15.06 -5.79 7.93
N HIS A 252 -13.82 -6.26 8.21
CA HIS A 252 -12.66 -5.38 8.25
C HIS A 252 -12.34 -4.75 6.89
N LEU A 253 -12.57 -5.48 5.79
CA LEU A 253 -12.38 -4.92 4.45
C LEU A 253 -13.46 -3.86 4.15
N GLN A 254 -14.74 -4.18 4.39
CA GLN A 254 -15.83 -3.20 4.20
C GLN A 254 -15.59 -1.95 5.04
N MET A 255 -15.14 -2.10 6.29
CA MET A 255 -14.85 -0.99 7.19
C MET A 255 -13.62 -0.16 6.80
N GLY A 256 -12.80 -0.63 5.84
CA GLY A 256 -11.73 0.14 5.23
C GLY A 256 -10.30 -0.35 5.49
N MET A 257 -10.12 -1.53 6.10
CA MET A 257 -8.78 -2.09 6.35
C MET A 257 -8.17 -2.71 5.09
N VAL A 258 -7.97 -1.89 4.08
CA VAL A 258 -7.48 -2.24 2.74
C VAL A 258 -6.41 -1.25 2.27
N GLY A 259 -5.43 -1.74 1.53
CA GLY A 259 -4.35 -0.91 0.99
C GLY A 259 -3.75 -1.49 -0.28
N GLN A 260 -3.04 -0.66 -1.02
CA GLN A 260 -2.33 -1.05 -2.22
C GLN A 260 -0.82 -1.08 -1.98
N LEU A 261 -0.17 -2.07 -2.59
CA LEU A 261 1.27 -2.20 -2.69
C LEU A 261 1.65 -2.36 -4.15
N TYR A 262 2.66 -1.65 -4.63
CA TYR A 262 3.28 -1.99 -5.91
C TYR A 262 4.81 -2.08 -5.81
N VAL A 263 5.35 -2.99 -6.60
CA VAL A 263 6.78 -3.26 -6.69
C VAL A 263 7.26 -2.86 -8.07
N ARG A 264 8.22 -1.94 -8.15
CA ARG A 264 8.85 -1.54 -9.42
C ARG A 264 9.95 -2.52 -9.81
N PRO A 265 10.11 -2.83 -11.11
CA PRO A 265 11.07 -3.82 -11.58
C PRO A 265 12.52 -3.34 -11.46
N ARG A 266 13.44 -4.30 -11.31
CA ARG A 266 14.90 -4.08 -11.39
C ARG A 266 15.30 -3.41 -12.69
N GLN A 267 14.55 -3.65 -13.77
CA GLN A 267 14.79 -3.04 -15.06
C GLN A 267 14.85 -1.51 -15.01
N ASN A 268 14.11 -0.86 -14.09
CA ASN A 268 14.17 0.58 -13.90
C ASN A 268 15.53 1.07 -13.40
N ARG A 269 16.31 0.19 -12.77
CA ARG A 269 17.62 0.48 -12.19
C ARG A 269 18.79 -0.02 -13.03
N VAL A 270 18.52 -0.62 -14.20
CA VAL A 270 19.56 -1.02 -15.16
C VAL A 270 20.26 0.26 -15.66
N PRO A 271 21.61 0.29 -15.69
CA PRO A 271 22.36 1.48 -16.14
C PRO A 271 21.99 1.88 -17.58
N LEU A 272 21.97 3.19 -17.83
CA LEU A 272 21.73 3.74 -19.16
C LEU A 272 22.69 3.13 -20.20
N ASN A 273 22.24 3.02 -21.44
CA ASN A 273 22.97 2.45 -22.56
C ASN A 273 23.28 0.95 -22.45
N THR A 274 22.63 0.25 -21.53
CA THR A 274 22.73 -1.21 -21.38
C THR A 274 21.57 -1.89 -22.12
N ASN A 275 21.84 -3.01 -22.77
CA ASN A 275 20.80 -3.85 -23.39
C ASN A 275 19.96 -4.51 -22.28
N LEU A 276 18.64 -4.26 -22.25
CA LEU A 276 17.76 -4.73 -21.19
C LEU A 276 17.69 -6.25 -21.15
N TYR A 277 17.53 -6.88 -22.30
CA TYR A 277 17.45 -8.35 -22.39
C TYR A 277 18.69 -9.00 -21.77
N THR A 278 19.87 -8.55 -22.18
CA THR A 278 21.14 -9.09 -21.67
C THR A 278 21.32 -8.82 -20.18
N ALA A 279 20.94 -7.64 -19.69
CA ALA A 279 21.04 -7.32 -18.28
C ALA A 279 20.13 -8.20 -17.40
N LEU A 280 18.96 -8.55 -17.89
CA LEU A 280 17.98 -9.36 -17.15
C LEU A 280 18.19 -10.88 -17.32
N GLN A 281 18.86 -11.31 -18.39
CA GLN A 281 19.10 -12.74 -18.64
C GLN A 281 19.83 -13.42 -17.48
N THR A 282 20.76 -12.74 -16.85
CA THR A 282 21.50 -13.27 -15.69
C THR A 282 20.65 -13.30 -14.42
N GLN A 283 19.61 -12.47 -14.33
CA GLN A 283 18.67 -12.49 -13.21
C GLN A 283 17.95 -13.83 -13.10
N GLN A 284 17.60 -14.44 -14.23
CA GLN A 284 16.94 -15.75 -14.26
C GLN A 284 17.82 -16.88 -13.74
N LEU A 285 19.11 -16.64 -13.64
CA LEU A 285 20.09 -17.56 -13.04
C LEU A 285 20.33 -17.28 -11.56
N ASP A 286 19.73 -16.23 -11.01
CA ASP A 286 19.86 -15.87 -9.61
C ASP A 286 19.00 -16.77 -8.72
N LEU A 287 19.62 -17.68 -8.01
CA LEU A 287 18.92 -18.61 -7.10
C LEU A 287 18.23 -17.92 -5.92
N ARG A 288 18.54 -16.65 -5.66
CA ARG A 288 17.83 -15.86 -4.62
C ARG A 288 16.42 -15.50 -5.02
N THR A 289 16.17 -15.34 -6.32
CA THR A 289 14.85 -15.11 -6.87
C THR A 289 14.10 -16.41 -7.14
N ALA A 290 14.75 -17.54 -6.94
CA ALA A 290 14.26 -18.91 -6.85
C ALA A 290 13.23 -19.34 -7.90
N CYS A 291 13.19 -18.69 -9.07
CA CYS A 291 12.21 -19.02 -10.07
C CYS A 291 12.84 -19.65 -11.31
N ASN A 292 12.47 -20.88 -11.55
CA ASN A 292 12.81 -21.56 -12.81
C ASN A 292 11.68 -21.32 -13.81
N VAL A 293 11.81 -20.29 -14.62
CA VAL A 293 10.82 -19.91 -15.65
C VAL A 293 10.52 -21.03 -16.66
N THR A 294 11.38 -22.04 -16.77
CA THR A 294 11.15 -23.20 -17.66
C THR A 294 10.34 -24.32 -16.99
N ALA A 295 10.30 -24.34 -15.65
CA ALA A 295 9.65 -25.40 -14.89
C ALA A 295 8.45 -24.90 -14.09
N ASP A 296 8.36 -23.61 -13.79
CA ASP A 296 7.32 -23.02 -12.95
C ASP A 296 6.68 -21.80 -13.62
N ILE A 297 5.48 -21.99 -14.10
CA ILE A 297 4.65 -20.94 -14.76
C ILE A 297 4.26 -19.80 -13.80
N LEU A 298 4.39 -20.00 -12.49
CA LEU A 298 4.12 -18.97 -11.48
C LEU A 298 5.34 -18.07 -11.24
N CYS A 299 6.46 -18.40 -11.84
CA CYS A 299 7.69 -17.65 -11.69
C CYS A 299 7.76 -16.37 -12.50
N ALA A 300 8.75 -15.56 -12.14
CA ALA A 300 9.04 -14.26 -12.74
C ALA A 300 8.79 -14.16 -14.24
N THR A 301 8.52 -12.96 -14.69
CA THR A 301 8.21 -12.63 -16.08
C THR A 301 9.19 -13.29 -17.06
N PRO A 302 8.74 -14.17 -17.97
CA PRO A 302 9.61 -14.73 -18.99
C PRO A 302 10.17 -13.63 -19.89
N LEU A 303 11.47 -13.67 -20.16
CA LEU A 303 12.06 -12.77 -21.14
C LEU A 303 11.57 -13.11 -22.55
N PRO A 304 11.52 -12.14 -23.48
CA PRO A 304 11.11 -12.38 -24.84
C PRO A 304 11.89 -13.52 -25.49
N TYR A 305 11.20 -14.36 -26.28
CA TYR A 305 11.83 -15.47 -26.97
C TYR A 305 12.91 -14.99 -27.97
N VAL A 306 12.64 -13.87 -28.63
CA VAL A 306 13.59 -13.23 -29.54
C VAL A 306 14.39 -12.19 -28.72
N ASN A 307 15.71 -12.34 -28.75
CA ASN A 307 16.59 -11.34 -28.19
C ASN A 307 16.31 -9.98 -28.84
N THR A 308 15.89 -9.01 -28.03
CA THR A 308 15.65 -7.65 -28.47
C THR A 308 16.89 -6.80 -28.21
N ASN A 309 17.16 -5.85 -29.09
CA ASN A 309 18.24 -4.89 -28.90
C ASN A 309 17.77 -3.61 -28.20
N PHE A 310 16.75 -3.71 -27.35
CA PHE A 310 16.24 -2.53 -26.64
C PHE A 310 17.25 -2.07 -25.60
N ILE A 311 17.67 -0.82 -25.72
CA ILE A 311 18.69 -0.20 -24.86
C ILE A 311 18.02 0.67 -23.81
N GLN A 312 18.43 0.53 -22.55
CA GLN A 312 17.98 1.38 -21.45
C GLN A 312 18.21 2.85 -21.77
N GLY A 313 17.18 3.66 -21.66
CA GLY A 313 17.22 5.08 -22.00
C GLY A 313 16.86 5.39 -23.46
N THR A 314 16.51 4.39 -24.28
CA THR A 314 16.00 4.61 -25.65
C THR A 314 14.79 5.55 -25.60
N ASN A 315 14.84 6.62 -26.39
CA ASN A 315 13.82 7.69 -26.41
C ASN A 315 13.53 8.31 -25.05
N GLY A 316 14.48 8.25 -24.11
CA GLY A 316 14.33 8.78 -22.75
C GLY A 316 13.60 7.87 -21.80
N TYR A 317 13.13 6.68 -22.21
CA TYR A 317 12.43 5.75 -21.35
C TYR A 317 13.37 5.05 -20.38
N THR A 318 13.07 5.17 -19.08
CA THR A 318 13.79 4.52 -17.99
C THR A 318 12.84 3.86 -16.99
N LYS A 319 11.53 3.95 -17.23
CA LYS A 319 10.48 3.41 -16.36
C LYS A 319 9.70 2.35 -17.10
N TYR A 320 9.55 1.20 -16.47
CA TYR A 320 8.85 0.03 -16.99
C TYR A 320 7.98 -0.54 -15.86
N ALA A 321 6.85 -1.13 -16.23
CA ALA A 321 5.97 -1.76 -15.25
C ALA A 321 6.53 -3.11 -14.77
N TYR A 322 7.26 -3.82 -15.65
CA TYR A 322 7.80 -5.16 -15.42
C TYR A 322 9.22 -5.32 -15.99
N ASN A 323 9.89 -6.41 -15.63
CA ASN A 323 11.16 -6.84 -16.23
C ASN A 323 10.91 -7.47 -17.60
N ASP A 324 10.42 -6.68 -18.54
CA ASP A 324 9.99 -7.14 -19.86
C ASP A 324 11.14 -7.45 -20.83
N GLY A 325 12.32 -6.87 -20.61
CA GLY A 325 13.51 -7.09 -21.43
C GLY A 325 13.44 -6.50 -22.85
N ASP A 326 12.28 -6.00 -23.28
CA ASP A 326 12.04 -5.47 -24.63
C ASP A 326 11.48 -4.03 -24.65
N GLY A 327 11.27 -3.44 -23.47
CA GLY A 327 10.73 -2.10 -23.32
C GLY A 327 9.25 -1.97 -23.64
N SER A 328 8.52 -3.08 -23.76
CA SER A 328 7.08 -3.08 -24.11
C SER A 328 6.21 -2.47 -23.03
N THR A 329 6.61 -2.59 -21.75
CA THR A 329 5.87 -2.06 -20.60
C THR A 329 6.32 -0.66 -20.16
N ARG A 330 7.04 0.07 -21.03
CA ARG A 330 7.51 1.42 -20.75
C ARG A 330 6.36 2.38 -20.47
N TYR A 331 6.56 3.30 -19.54
CA TYR A 331 5.62 4.37 -19.24
C TYR A 331 6.33 5.67 -18.85
N ASP A 332 5.63 6.78 -18.90
CA ASP A 332 6.12 8.11 -18.49
C ASP A 332 5.67 8.46 -17.08
N VAL A 333 4.39 8.21 -16.80
CA VAL A 333 3.75 8.51 -15.51
C VAL A 333 2.96 7.29 -15.02
N GLU A 334 2.85 7.13 -13.71
CA GLU A 334 2.02 6.07 -13.10
C GLU A 334 0.95 6.68 -12.23
N LEU A 335 -0.21 6.03 -12.19
CA LEU A 335 -1.34 6.37 -11.34
C LEU A 335 -1.81 5.10 -10.63
N PRO A 336 -1.53 4.96 -9.33
CA PRO A 336 -2.12 3.92 -8.52
C PRO A 336 -3.60 4.24 -8.27
N ILE A 337 -4.46 3.26 -8.47
CA ILE A 337 -5.92 3.34 -8.25
C ILE A 337 -6.33 2.14 -7.43
N GLN A 338 -6.90 2.38 -6.26
CA GLN A 338 -7.60 1.37 -5.51
C GLN A 338 -9.09 1.65 -5.55
N ILE A 339 -9.85 0.65 -6.01
CA ILE A 339 -11.31 0.66 -6.04
C ILE A 339 -11.82 0.08 -4.73
N HIS A 340 -12.88 0.67 -4.20
CA HIS A 340 -13.55 0.20 -3.00
C HIS A 340 -15.00 0.67 -2.97
N GLY A 341 -15.89 -0.17 -2.46
CA GLY A 341 -17.27 0.17 -2.19
C GLY A 341 -17.52 0.42 -0.71
N PHE A 342 -18.48 1.28 -0.39
CA PHE A 342 -18.95 1.54 0.96
C PHE A 342 -20.44 1.35 1.09
N ASP A 343 -20.85 0.55 2.07
CA ASP A 343 -22.22 0.48 2.57
C ASP A 343 -22.39 1.40 3.80
N PRO A 344 -22.97 2.59 3.68
CA PRO A 344 -23.13 3.51 4.79
C PRO A 344 -24.00 2.94 5.92
N ASN A 345 -24.93 2.02 5.61
CA ASN A 345 -25.75 1.37 6.61
C ASN A 345 -24.91 0.41 7.45
N PHE A 346 -24.10 -0.42 6.78
CA PHE A 346 -23.18 -1.34 7.48
C PHE A 346 -22.20 -0.59 8.38
N HIS A 347 -21.63 0.52 7.91
CA HIS A 347 -20.74 1.37 8.69
C HIS A 347 -21.45 2.04 9.88
N PHE A 348 -22.70 2.52 9.69
CA PHE A 348 -23.48 3.08 10.77
C PHE A 348 -23.83 2.03 11.84
N VAL A 349 -24.27 0.85 11.43
CA VAL A 349 -24.56 -0.28 12.33
C VAL A 349 -23.30 -0.75 13.01
N GLY A 350 -22.17 -0.85 12.30
CA GLY A 350 -20.85 -1.15 12.85
C GLY A 350 -20.35 -0.15 13.89
N MET A 351 -20.73 1.13 13.77
CA MET A 351 -20.45 2.15 14.78
C MET A 351 -21.33 1.98 16.02
N THR A 352 -22.50 1.37 15.87
CA THR A 352 -23.44 1.10 16.96
C THR A 352 -23.22 -0.30 17.55
N PHE A 353 -24.04 -0.76 18.43
CA PHE A 353 -23.81 -1.99 19.16
C PHE A 353 -24.21 -3.28 18.41
N ASN A 354 -24.93 -3.18 17.31
CA ASN A 354 -25.53 -4.34 16.66
C ASN A 354 -24.96 -4.58 15.26
N PRO A 355 -24.02 -5.53 15.06
CA PRO A 355 -23.45 -5.79 13.74
C PRO A 355 -24.51 -6.29 12.77
N GLU A 356 -24.46 -5.81 11.54
CA GLU A 356 -25.28 -6.29 10.43
C GLU A 356 -24.74 -7.62 9.88
N GLY A 357 -25.60 -8.39 9.27
CA GLY A 357 -25.17 -9.62 8.58
C GLY A 357 -24.38 -9.31 7.32
N PHE A 358 -23.29 -10.02 7.07
CA PHE A 358 -22.45 -9.80 5.88
C PHE A 358 -23.19 -9.97 4.56
N ALA A 359 -24.22 -10.82 4.54
CA ALA A 359 -25.08 -11.02 3.36
C ALA A 359 -25.98 -9.82 3.04
N ASP A 360 -26.10 -8.88 3.95
CA ASP A 360 -26.97 -7.70 3.81
C ASP A 360 -26.19 -6.45 3.33
N MET A 361 -24.85 -6.56 3.18
CA MET A 361 -24.01 -5.49 2.64
C MET A 361 -24.47 -5.05 1.26
N LYS A 362 -24.63 -3.73 1.06
CA LYS A 362 -25.01 -3.12 -0.21
C LYS A 362 -24.32 -1.78 -0.34
N ASP A 363 -23.32 -1.73 -1.18
CA ASP A 363 -22.58 -0.50 -1.39
C ASP A 363 -23.46 0.61 -1.99
N LYS A 364 -23.23 1.81 -1.52
CA LYS A 364 -23.88 3.04 -1.93
C LYS A 364 -22.91 4.13 -2.33
N HIS A 365 -21.66 4.00 -1.90
CA HIS A 365 -20.57 4.88 -2.25
C HIS A 365 -19.48 4.07 -2.95
N PHE A 366 -19.03 4.55 -4.11
CA PHE A 366 -18.06 3.90 -4.96
C PHE A 366 -16.84 4.81 -5.08
N LEU A 367 -15.68 4.31 -4.65
CA LEU A 367 -14.51 5.11 -4.36
C LEU A 367 -13.32 4.73 -5.24
N LEU A 368 -12.59 5.74 -5.72
CA LEU A 368 -11.24 5.64 -6.25
C LEU A 368 -10.28 6.31 -5.27
N ASN A 369 -9.35 5.55 -4.73
CA ASN A 369 -8.43 6.02 -3.70
C ASN A 369 -9.13 6.67 -2.49
N GLY A 370 -10.29 6.12 -2.11
CA GLY A 370 -11.09 6.61 -1.00
C GLY A 370 -11.91 7.86 -1.26
N ARG A 371 -11.95 8.32 -2.51
CA ARG A 371 -12.74 9.48 -2.93
C ARG A 371 -13.77 9.09 -3.99
N SER A 372 -14.90 9.74 -3.97
CA SER A 372 -15.89 9.71 -5.04
C SER A 372 -15.79 10.98 -5.90
N TYR A 373 -16.29 10.95 -7.12
CA TYR A 373 -16.31 12.14 -7.97
C TYR A 373 -17.28 13.21 -7.38
N PRO A 374 -16.96 14.52 -7.41
CA PRO A 374 -15.80 15.12 -8.08
C PRO A 374 -14.50 15.17 -7.25
N ASP A 375 -14.48 14.72 -6.01
CA ASP A 375 -13.29 14.79 -5.17
C ASP A 375 -12.12 13.94 -5.69
N THR A 376 -12.38 12.96 -6.55
CA THR A 376 -11.37 12.16 -7.24
C THR A 376 -10.39 13.00 -8.06
N VAL A 377 -10.84 14.15 -8.61
CA VAL A 377 -10.01 15.06 -9.43
C VAL A 377 -9.40 16.20 -8.63
N ALA A 378 -9.74 16.30 -7.35
CA ALA A 378 -9.15 17.31 -6.49
C ALA A 378 -7.71 16.94 -6.08
N PRO A 379 -6.84 17.93 -5.83
CA PRO A 379 -5.46 17.66 -5.40
C PRO A 379 -5.42 17.04 -4.01
N ALA A 380 -4.24 16.56 -3.61
CA ALA A 380 -3.97 16.15 -2.24
C ALA A 380 -4.24 17.32 -1.27
N GLY A 381 -4.68 16.98 -0.04
CA GLY A 381 -5.04 17.99 0.96
C GLY A 381 -6.39 18.69 0.74
N GLN A 382 -7.21 18.18 -0.18
CA GLN A 382 -8.57 18.67 -0.40
C GLN A 382 -9.41 18.51 0.87
N THR A 383 -10.27 19.51 1.11
CA THR A 383 -11.34 19.44 2.11
C THR A 383 -12.71 19.51 1.43
N THR A 384 -13.64 18.73 1.91
CA THR A 384 -15.03 18.70 1.42
C THR A 384 -15.92 19.34 2.47
N ALA A 385 -16.87 20.19 2.02
CA ALA A 385 -17.85 20.79 2.91
C ALA A 385 -18.89 19.74 3.30
N ALA A 386 -18.97 19.42 4.58
CA ALA A 386 -20.00 18.52 5.11
C ALA A 386 -21.34 19.23 5.26
N SER A 387 -22.41 18.46 5.43
CA SER A 387 -23.78 18.95 5.58
C SER A 387 -23.98 19.87 6.79
N ASP A 388 -23.10 19.81 7.79
CA ASP A 388 -23.08 20.70 8.95
C ASP A 388 -22.34 22.04 8.69
N GLY A 389 -21.85 22.25 7.47
CA GLY A 389 -21.11 23.44 7.06
C GLY A 389 -19.63 23.46 7.46
N ILE A 390 -19.12 22.39 8.05
CA ILE A 390 -17.70 22.28 8.42
C ILE A 390 -16.95 21.57 7.29
N SER A 391 -15.87 22.18 6.80
CA SER A 391 -14.99 21.51 5.84
C SER A 391 -14.08 20.52 6.53
N ARG A 392 -14.04 19.30 6.00
CA ARG A 392 -13.24 18.18 6.54
C ARG A 392 -12.28 17.63 5.48
N PRO A 393 -11.13 17.09 5.87
CA PRO A 393 -10.18 16.50 4.90
C PRO A 393 -10.82 15.32 4.18
N SER A 394 -10.68 15.31 2.85
CA SER A 394 -10.86 14.10 2.04
C SER A 394 -9.66 13.18 2.19
N GLN A 395 -9.79 11.93 1.75
CA GLN A 395 -8.67 11.01 1.71
C GLN A 395 -7.48 11.60 0.92
N PRO A 396 -6.23 11.27 1.29
CA PRO A 396 -5.06 12.01 0.77
C PRO A 396 -4.85 11.93 -0.74
N MET A 397 -5.13 10.76 -1.35
CA MET A 397 -4.76 10.51 -2.74
C MET A 397 -5.77 11.07 -3.74
N SER A 398 -5.27 11.78 -4.75
CA SER A 398 -6.03 12.12 -5.95
C SER A 398 -6.02 10.95 -6.95
N SER A 399 -7.04 10.85 -7.79
CA SER A 399 -7.13 9.83 -8.83
C SER A 399 -7.05 10.41 -10.25
N THR A 400 -6.67 11.67 -10.40
CA THR A 400 -6.50 12.36 -11.69
C THR A 400 -5.04 12.50 -12.08
N LEU A 401 -4.80 12.60 -13.39
CA LEU A 401 -3.51 12.96 -13.96
C LEU A 401 -3.64 14.01 -15.06
N THR A 402 -2.65 14.90 -15.11
CA THR A 402 -2.43 15.76 -16.28
C THR A 402 -1.16 15.31 -16.99
N VAL A 403 -1.27 15.02 -18.28
CA VAL A 403 -0.18 14.50 -19.12
C VAL A 403 -0.05 15.29 -20.42
N LYS A 404 1.11 15.22 -21.06
CA LYS A 404 1.31 15.73 -22.41
C LYS A 404 0.88 14.67 -23.42
N ALA A 405 0.33 15.13 -24.55
CA ALA A 405 0.01 14.22 -25.66
C ALA A 405 1.27 13.41 -26.07
N GLY A 406 1.08 12.13 -26.31
CA GLY A 406 2.14 11.16 -26.60
C GLY A 406 2.78 10.49 -25.38
N GLN A 407 2.45 10.91 -24.16
CA GLN A 407 2.89 10.20 -22.97
C GLN A 407 2.08 8.92 -22.72
N ARG A 408 2.74 7.94 -22.12
CA ARG A 408 2.14 6.67 -21.73
C ARG A 408 1.89 6.67 -20.22
N ILE A 409 0.67 6.36 -19.84
CA ILE A 409 0.23 6.31 -18.44
C ILE A 409 0.14 4.85 -18.02
N LEU A 410 0.78 4.49 -16.93
CA LEU A 410 0.57 3.20 -16.27
C LEU A 410 -0.49 3.38 -15.17
N LEU A 411 -1.64 2.75 -15.35
CA LEU A 411 -2.62 2.58 -14.28
C LEU A 411 -2.29 1.31 -13.51
N ARG A 412 -2.09 1.43 -12.21
CA ARG A 412 -1.91 0.31 -11.28
C ARG A 412 -3.20 0.16 -10.49
N ILE A 413 -4.05 -0.76 -10.92
CA ILE A 413 -5.41 -0.88 -10.43
C ILE A 413 -5.51 -2.08 -9.50
N SER A 414 -6.09 -1.91 -8.33
CA SER A 414 -6.51 -2.97 -7.42
C SER A 414 -7.95 -2.76 -6.98
N ASP A 415 -8.66 -3.84 -6.75
CA ASP A 415 -10.02 -3.83 -6.25
C ASP A 415 -10.11 -4.65 -4.96
N LEU A 416 -10.69 -4.07 -3.92
CA LEU A 416 -10.98 -4.72 -2.65
C LEU A 416 -12.43 -4.49 -2.20
N ASP A 417 -13.32 -4.28 -3.16
CA ASP A 417 -14.74 -4.33 -2.90
C ASP A 417 -15.14 -5.75 -2.44
N VAL A 418 -15.90 -5.84 -1.36
CA VAL A 418 -16.29 -7.13 -0.77
C VAL A 418 -17.67 -7.58 -1.19
N SER A 419 -18.45 -6.72 -1.83
CA SER A 419 -19.86 -6.97 -2.15
C SER A 419 -20.12 -7.12 -3.64
N GLU A 420 -19.38 -6.43 -4.51
CA GLU A 420 -19.70 -6.32 -5.92
C GLU A 420 -18.47 -6.36 -6.84
N PHE A 421 -18.68 -6.70 -8.12
CA PHE A 421 -17.68 -6.52 -9.17
C PHE A 421 -17.68 -5.08 -9.64
N GLN A 422 -16.50 -4.50 -9.79
CA GLN A 422 -16.34 -3.14 -10.24
C GLN A 422 -15.82 -3.09 -11.69
N THR A 423 -16.42 -2.25 -12.50
CA THR A 423 -16.00 -2.05 -13.89
C THR A 423 -15.51 -0.62 -14.07
N LEU A 424 -14.34 -0.45 -14.68
CA LEU A 424 -13.78 0.84 -15.06
C LEU A 424 -13.61 0.89 -16.56
N ALA A 425 -14.20 1.87 -17.22
CA ALA A 425 -14.13 2.12 -18.64
C ALA A 425 -13.35 3.40 -18.94
N SER A 426 -12.67 3.43 -20.09
CA SER A 426 -12.01 4.61 -20.63
C SER A 426 -12.74 5.08 -21.88
N LEU A 427 -13.13 6.35 -21.90
CA LEU A 427 -13.72 6.97 -23.07
C LEU A 427 -12.68 7.80 -23.84
N GLY A 428 -12.34 7.35 -25.04
CA GLY A 428 -11.47 8.07 -25.96
C GLY A 428 -9.98 7.69 -25.88
N ILE A 429 -9.53 6.99 -24.87
CA ILE A 429 -8.17 6.45 -24.76
C ILE A 429 -8.26 4.94 -24.52
N PRO A 430 -7.91 4.07 -25.48
CA PRO A 430 -7.97 2.62 -25.27
C PRO A 430 -7.04 2.17 -24.13
N MET A 431 -7.48 1.20 -23.38
CA MET A 431 -6.71 0.51 -22.35
C MET A 431 -5.93 -0.66 -22.97
N GLN A 432 -4.63 -0.68 -22.82
CA GLN A 432 -3.83 -1.87 -23.08
C GLN A 432 -3.59 -2.60 -21.77
N VAL A 433 -4.25 -3.72 -21.56
CA VAL A 433 -4.01 -4.57 -20.40
C VAL A 433 -2.71 -5.33 -20.61
N ILE A 434 -1.76 -5.14 -19.70
CA ILE A 434 -0.43 -5.75 -19.79
C ILE A 434 -0.20 -6.82 -18.71
N ALA A 435 -0.93 -6.77 -17.60
CA ALA A 435 -0.78 -7.73 -16.51
C ALA A 435 -2.09 -7.95 -15.75
N LEU A 436 -2.24 -9.14 -15.19
CA LEU A 436 -3.31 -9.56 -14.31
C LEU A 436 -2.71 -10.12 -13.02
N ASN A 437 -3.20 -9.68 -11.86
CA ASN A 437 -2.78 -10.16 -10.54
C ASN A 437 -1.25 -10.21 -10.40
N ALA A 438 -0.59 -9.09 -10.70
CA ALA A 438 0.86 -8.92 -10.69
C ALA A 438 1.63 -9.89 -11.63
N ARG A 439 0.97 -10.43 -12.66
CA ARG A 439 1.59 -11.30 -13.67
C ARG A 439 1.51 -10.65 -15.04
N LEU A 440 2.69 -10.40 -15.62
CA LEU A 440 2.78 -9.90 -16.98
C LEU A 440 2.14 -10.90 -17.96
N LEU A 441 1.33 -10.40 -18.88
CA LEU A 441 0.66 -11.21 -19.89
C LEU A 441 1.67 -11.65 -20.94
N ARG A 442 2.40 -12.70 -20.63
CA ARG A 442 3.32 -13.42 -21.52
C ARG A 442 3.12 -14.91 -21.37
N ASP A 443 3.28 -15.62 -22.49
CA ASP A 443 3.37 -17.07 -22.46
C ASP A 443 4.77 -17.53 -21.99
N GLN A 444 4.94 -18.83 -21.79
CA GLN A 444 6.23 -19.41 -21.38
C GLN A 444 7.36 -19.21 -22.39
N ALA A 445 7.02 -18.97 -23.66
CA ALA A 445 7.98 -18.64 -24.70
C ALA A 445 8.37 -17.16 -24.73
N GLY A 446 7.76 -16.33 -23.88
CA GLY A 446 8.01 -14.89 -23.83
C GLY A 446 7.24 -14.07 -24.87
N ASN A 447 6.21 -14.64 -25.52
CA ASN A 447 5.37 -13.89 -26.45
C ASN A 447 4.41 -12.98 -25.68
N ASN A 448 4.24 -11.74 -26.15
CA ASN A 448 3.29 -10.78 -25.57
C ASN A 448 1.85 -11.22 -25.85
N LEU A 449 1.06 -11.30 -24.78
CA LEU A 449 -0.37 -11.57 -24.81
C LEU A 449 -1.20 -10.33 -24.42
N TYR A 450 -0.61 -9.14 -24.52
CA TYR A 450 -1.31 -7.89 -24.22
C TYR A 450 -2.51 -7.70 -25.15
N TYR A 451 -3.57 -7.13 -24.60
CA TYR A 451 -4.76 -6.86 -25.40
C TYR A 451 -5.32 -5.46 -25.12
N ASN A 452 -5.99 -4.90 -26.13
CA ASN A 452 -6.65 -3.61 -26.00
C ASN A 452 -8.14 -3.81 -25.71
N THR A 453 -8.66 -2.98 -24.83
CA THR A 453 -10.06 -2.94 -24.48
C THR A 453 -10.47 -1.50 -24.12
N ASN A 454 -11.78 -1.24 -24.03
CA ASN A 454 -12.31 0.03 -23.55
C ASN A 454 -12.82 -0.07 -22.10
N SER A 455 -12.87 -1.27 -21.55
CA SER A 455 -13.31 -1.49 -20.17
C SER A 455 -12.63 -2.71 -19.57
N ILE A 456 -12.46 -2.67 -18.26
CA ILE A 456 -11.95 -3.74 -17.42
C ILE A 456 -12.91 -3.97 -16.27
N THR A 457 -13.04 -5.21 -15.82
CA THR A 457 -13.85 -5.58 -14.66
C THR A 457 -12.98 -6.37 -13.69
N LEU A 458 -13.05 -6.03 -12.41
CA LEU A 458 -12.35 -6.70 -11.33
C LEU A 458 -13.36 -7.13 -10.26
N GLY A 459 -13.07 -8.25 -9.64
CA GLY A 459 -13.69 -8.63 -8.37
C GLY A 459 -12.79 -8.25 -7.21
N GLY A 460 -13.36 -8.21 -6.02
CA GLY A 460 -12.57 -7.98 -4.80
C GLY A 460 -11.45 -9.01 -4.67
N GLY A 461 -10.22 -8.54 -4.54
CA GLY A 461 -9.03 -9.38 -4.49
C GLY A 461 -8.30 -9.53 -5.82
N GLU A 462 -8.59 -8.71 -6.82
CA GLU A 462 -7.90 -8.71 -8.11
C GLU A 462 -7.11 -7.43 -8.35
N SER A 463 -6.08 -7.51 -9.19
CA SER A 463 -5.32 -6.35 -9.66
C SER A 463 -5.02 -6.42 -11.15
N LEU A 464 -4.87 -5.25 -11.76
CA LEU A 464 -4.59 -5.07 -13.19
C LEU A 464 -3.55 -3.97 -13.39
N ASP A 465 -2.64 -4.18 -14.33
CA ASP A 465 -1.77 -3.12 -14.84
C ASP A 465 -2.16 -2.80 -16.28
N VAL A 466 -2.45 -1.52 -16.53
CA VAL A 466 -2.98 -1.04 -17.80
C VAL A 466 -2.15 0.14 -18.30
N ILE A 467 -1.80 0.12 -19.59
CA ILE A 467 -1.19 1.28 -20.25
C ILE A 467 -2.25 2.04 -21.04
N LEU A 468 -2.36 3.35 -20.78
CA LEU A 468 -3.05 4.29 -21.65
C LEU A 468 -1.99 5.01 -22.49
N ASP A 469 -2.03 4.82 -23.80
CA ASP A 469 -1.11 5.50 -24.72
C ASP A 469 -1.81 6.70 -25.36
N THR A 470 -1.33 7.91 -25.04
CA THR A 470 -1.93 9.16 -25.53
C THR A 470 -1.35 9.60 -26.88
N THR A 471 -0.59 8.75 -27.58
CA THR A 471 -0.09 9.04 -28.93
C THR A 471 -1.26 9.22 -29.89
N GLY A 472 -1.34 10.42 -30.50
CA GLY A 472 -2.42 10.77 -31.41
C GLY A 472 -3.75 11.15 -30.72
N VAL A 473 -3.77 11.18 -29.41
CA VAL A 473 -4.91 11.68 -28.65
C VAL A 473 -4.89 13.21 -28.62
N ALA A 474 -6.00 13.85 -28.95
CA ALA A 474 -6.09 15.31 -28.93
C ALA A 474 -6.06 15.86 -27.50
N PRO A 475 -5.58 17.09 -27.29
CA PRO A 475 -5.72 17.75 -26.00
C PRO A 475 -7.18 17.82 -25.56
N GLY A 476 -7.44 17.54 -24.29
CA GLY A 476 -8.80 17.51 -23.72
C GLY A 476 -8.87 16.71 -22.42
N THR A 477 -10.07 16.65 -21.86
CA THR A 477 -10.37 15.84 -20.68
C THR A 477 -11.02 14.54 -21.10
N TYR A 478 -10.49 13.43 -20.62
CA TYR A 478 -10.95 12.07 -20.90
C TYR A 478 -11.34 11.40 -19.59
N PHE A 479 -12.44 10.65 -19.62
CA PHE A 479 -13.01 10.07 -18.42
C PHE A 479 -12.60 8.60 -18.26
N LEU A 480 -12.20 8.25 -17.04
CA LEU A 480 -12.24 6.90 -16.52
C LEU A 480 -13.48 6.80 -15.63
N PHE A 481 -14.40 5.91 -15.93
CA PHE A 481 -15.69 5.86 -15.24
C PHE A 481 -16.27 4.45 -15.27
N THR A 482 -17.22 4.19 -14.36
CA THR A 482 -17.97 2.94 -14.40
C THR A 482 -19.14 3.03 -15.40
N PRO A 483 -19.32 2.02 -16.29
CA PRO A 483 -20.51 1.95 -17.13
C PRO A 483 -21.75 1.41 -16.38
N GLN A 484 -21.60 0.96 -15.15
CA GLN A 484 -22.70 0.60 -14.24
C GLN A 484 -23.30 1.91 -13.71
N LEU A 485 -24.50 2.27 -14.18
CA LEU A 485 -25.07 3.60 -13.96
C LEU A 485 -25.38 3.90 -12.49
N ASP A 486 -25.70 2.89 -11.70
CA ASP A 486 -25.91 2.99 -10.27
C ASP A 486 -24.60 3.28 -9.52
N HIS A 487 -23.46 2.80 -9.99
CA HIS A 487 -22.16 3.10 -9.42
C HIS A 487 -21.60 4.48 -9.82
N LEU A 488 -22.24 5.20 -10.75
CA LEU A 488 -21.98 6.62 -11.03
C LEU A 488 -22.66 7.56 -10.04
N SER A 489 -23.30 7.02 -9.02
CA SER A 489 -23.98 7.77 -7.97
C SER A 489 -23.37 7.44 -6.63
N ASN A 490 -23.47 8.36 -5.68
CA ASN A 490 -23.20 8.12 -4.27
C ASN A 490 -24.49 8.34 -3.50
N ASP A 491 -25.13 7.28 -3.05
CA ASP A 491 -26.41 7.30 -2.36
C ASP A 491 -27.44 8.17 -3.08
N ALA A 492 -27.65 9.41 -2.65
CA ALA A 492 -28.61 10.33 -3.27
C ALA A 492 -28.00 11.25 -4.35
N GLU A 493 -26.68 11.24 -4.54
CA GLU A 493 -25.99 12.16 -5.44
C GLU A 493 -25.70 11.50 -6.79
N ASN A 494 -26.35 11.99 -7.86
CA ASN A 494 -26.09 11.56 -9.22
C ASN A 494 -24.73 12.07 -9.71
N PHE A 495 -23.98 11.23 -10.46
CA PHE A 495 -22.64 11.51 -10.98
C PHE A 495 -21.59 11.78 -9.89
N GLY A 496 -21.81 11.23 -8.71
CA GLY A 496 -20.91 11.37 -7.56
C GLY A 496 -20.06 10.12 -7.27
N GLY A 497 -20.10 9.09 -8.12
CA GLY A 497 -19.54 7.77 -7.83
C GLY A 497 -18.17 7.50 -8.44
N LEU A 498 -18.03 6.31 -9.03
CA LEU A 498 -16.79 5.76 -9.56
C LEU A 498 -16.41 6.41 -10.89
N MET A 499 -15.80 7.59 -10.82
CA MET A 499 -15.35 8.36 -11.98
C MET A 499 -14.13 9.21 -11.65
N THR A 500 -13.25 9.41 -12.64
CA THR A 500 -12.14 10.36 -12.59
C THR A 500 -11.76 10.86 -13.98
N GLU A 501 -10.76 11.73 -14.07
CA GLU A 501 -10.36 12.41 -15.29
C GLU A 501 -8.87 12.23 -15.60
N ILE A 502 -8.58 12.06 -16.89
CA ILE A 502 -7.23 12.17 -17.46
C ILE A 502 -7.20 13.40 -18.36
N VAL A 503 -6.38 14.37 -18.03
CA VAL A 503 -6.23 15.62 -18.80
C VAL A 503 -5.03 15.51 -19.72
N VAL A 504 -5.26 15.53 -21.03
CA VAL A 504 -4.21 15.54 -22.07
C VAL A 504 -3.99 16.99 -22.52
N GLN A 505 -2.72 17.46 -22.51
CA GLN A 505 -2.32 18.83 -22.88
C GLN A 505 -1.41 18.83 -24.11
#